data_25d33bfcd056c4d2fe32c8d0d0a78e89
#
_entry.id   25d33bfcd056c4d2fe32c8d0d0a78e89
#
_cell.length_a   1.000
_cell.length_b   1.000
_cell.length_c   1.000
_cell.angle_alpha   90.00
_cell.angle_beta   90.00
_cell.angle_gamma   90.00
#
_symmetry.space_group_name_H-M   'P 1'
#
loop_
_entity.id
_entity.type
_entity.pdbx_description
1 polymer ?
#
loop_
_entity_poly.entity_id
_entity_poly.type
_entity_poly.pdbx_seq_one_letter_code
_entity_poly.pdbx_strand_id
1 'polypeptide(L)'
;MAEKLTAIVHGSGFAGKGHAEALRDAGVEVIGMVSRTPEVVKAVAEEMSIPFAGTDWEGALSQLKPDLVALGTPGGAHYDALLSSIEAGCHIYCDKPLTAYASESKDVYEKSQAAGIKTAFAASFCYQPHALLAQQLVEQGAIGEPQEVEFISHYDLNPLIPFGWSHRIDLGGGRLSNNFTHKLSIALRVLGGKLLRINGETRNDMHVAPVVDGIHDFRERDNYAPDPENDPDIKWEPVDAEYSYTAMAAIQPSAEHRMPVSALFKHGGVQPRFQQEDSVDFYGSDAAIHIDGAYAQGPLFLKERKGDWKRIDPSSQLLSTIPDIEDDTQRNWTQLAREFVADIQGDGYSGYQTFKDGWIFQEAIDAIRRADGWMEMP
;
A
#
# COMPACT_ATOMS: atom_id res chain seq x y z
N MET A 1 -3.62 22.88 -27.17
CA MET A 1 -3.35 22.39 -25.79
C MET A 1 -3.89 20.99 -25.76
N ALA A 2 -3.14 20.01 -25.27
CA ALA A 2 -3.68 18.68 -25.05
C ALA A 2 -4.89 18.81 -24.08
N GLU A 3 -5.95 18.07 -24.33
CA GLU A 3 -7.12 18.01 -23.45
C GLU A 3 -6.66 17.46 -22.11
N LYS A 4 -7.10 18.09 -21.01
CA LYS A 4 -6.69 17.72 -19.67
C LYS A 4 -7.41 16.42 -19.29
N LEU A 5 -6.68 15.42 -18.82
CA LEU A 5 -7.29 14.18 -18.35
C LEU A 5 -8.26 14.43 -17.19
N THR A 6 -9.36 13.72 -17.19
CA THR A 6 -10.42 13.80 -16.18
C THR A 6 -10.46 12.53 -15.33
N ALA A 7 -10.81 12.69 -14.03
CA ALA A 7 -10.92 11.57 -13.11
C ALA A 7 -12.17 11.63 -12.25
N ILE A 8 -12.67 10.47 -11.84
CA ILE A 8 -13.57 10.33 -10.70
C ILE A 8 -12.95 9.45 -9.61
N VAL A 9 -13.30 9.71 -8.36
CA VAL A 9 -12.76 9.01 -7.19
C VAL A 9 -13.85 8.21 -6.49
N HIS A 10 -13.58 6.93 -6.22
CA HIS A 10 -14.41 6.06 -5.40
C HIS A 10 -13.88 5.99 -3.97
N GLY A 11 -14.60 6.58 -3.04
CA GLY A 11 -14.24 6.74 -1.64
C GLY A 11 -14.07 8.20 -1.25
N SER A 12 -14.65 8.60 -0.11
CA SER A 12 -14.56 9.95 0.47
C SER A 12 -13.78 9.98 1.79
N GLY A 13 -13.16 8.88 2.16
CA GLY A 13 -12.28 8.78 3.33
C GLY A 13 -10.87 9.27 3.04
N PHE A 14 -9.94 8.97 3.97
CA PHE A 14 -8.54 9.37 3.89
C PHE A 14 -7.88 9.04 2.54
N ALA A 15 -7.96 7.78 2.10
CA ALA A 15 -7.33 7.36 0.85
C ALA A 15 -7.96 8.05 -0.37
N GLY A 16 -9.30 8.13 -0.43
CA GLY A 16 -9.99 8.80 -1.54
C GLY A 16 -9.64 10.29 -1.64
N LYS A 17 -9.60 11.03 -0.53
CA LYS A 17 -9.13 12.43 -0.49
C LYS A 17 -7.68 12.53 -0.98
N GLY A 18 -6.77 11.72 -0.45
CA GLY A 18 -5.37 11.74 -0.81
C GLY A 18 -5.11 11.38 -2.28
N HIS A 19 -5.84 10.42 -2.83
CA HIS A 19 -5.75 10.08 -4.26
C HIS A 19 -6.28 11.19 -5.16
N ALA A 20 -7.36 11.88 -4.74
CA ALA A 20 -7.85 13.05 -5.48
C ALA A 20 -6.80 14.18 -5.53
N GLU A 21 -6.14 14.45 -4.41
CA GLU A 21 -5.04 15.44 -4.33
C GLU A 21 -3.84 15.01 -5.17
N ALA A 22 -3.43 13.73 -5.09
CA ALA A 22 -2.32 13.18 -5.87
C ALA A 22 -2.56 13.30 -7.38
N LEU A 23 -3.76 12.97 -7.85
CA LEU A 23 -4.14 13.11 -9.26
C LEU A 23 -4.17 14.57 -9.71
N ARG A 24 -4.65 15.49 -8.87
CA ARG A 24 -4.64 16.93 -9.17
C ARG A 24 -3.22 17.48 -9.30
N ASP A 25 -2.33 17.07 -8.40
CA ASP A 25 -0.91 17.45 -8.47
C ASP A 25 -0.27 16.92 -9.77
N ALA A 26 -0.65 15.72 -10.21
CA ALA A 26 -0.24 15.14 -11.48
C ALA A 26 -0.91 15.79 -12.70
N GLY A 27 -1.70 16.86 -12.54
CA GLY A 27 -2.32 17.63 -13.62
C GLY A 27 -3.70 17.13 -14.08
N VAL A 28 -4.29 16.15 -13.41
CA VAL A 28 -5.63 15.61 -13.73
C VAL A 28 -6.73 16.49 -13.15
N GLU A 29 -7.85 16.62 -13.84
CA GLU A 29 -9.04 17.28 -13.32
C GLU A 29 -9.96 16.26 -12.64
N VAL A 30 -10.11 16.35 -11.31
CA VAL A 30 -11.02 15.48 -10.56
C VAL A 30 -12.43 16.08 -10.64
N ILE A 31 -13.27 15.44 -11.46
CA ILE A 31 -14.62 15.93 -11.82
C ILE A 31 -15.73 15.29 -10.99
N GLY A 32 -15.46 14.22 -10.23
CA GLY A 32 -16.47 13.56 -9.43
C GLY A 32 -15.89 12.75 -8.27
N MET A 33 -16.71 12.59 -7.24
CA MET A 33 -16.46 11.71 -6.10
C MET A 33 -17.71 10.89 -5.80
N VAL A 34 -17.51 9.58 -5.60
CA VAL A 34 -18.60 8.65 -5.28
C VAL A 34 -18.25 7.90 -3.99
N SER A 35 -19.22 7.77 -3.09
CA SER A 35 -19.03 7.04 -1.84
C SER A 35 -20.37 6.61 -1.27
N ARG A 36 -20.34 5.69 -0.32
CA ARG A 36 -21.52 5.01 0.24
C ARG A 36 -22.55 5.94 0.92
N THR A 37 -22.10 6.99 1.60
CA THR A 37 -22.94 7.86 2.45
C THR A 37 -23.14 9.20 1.78
N PRO A 38 -24.39 9.54 1.35
CA PRO A 38 -24.67 10.74 0.55
C PRO A 38 -24.21 12.05 1.21
N GLU A 39 -24.48 12.21 2.49
CA GLU A 39 -24.16 13.44 3.23
C GLU A 39 -22.64 13.63 3.35
N VAL A 40 -21.91 12.53 3.58
CA VAL A 40 -20.44 12.55 3.73
C VAL A 40 -19.78 12.86 2.39
N VAL A 41 -20.18 12.18 1.30
CA VAL A 41 -19.55 12.41 0.00
C VAL A 41 -19.83 13.82 -0.51
N LYS A 42 -21.02 14.37 -0.25
CA LYS A 42 -21.36 15.74 -0.62
C LYS A 42 -20.50 16.76 0.14
N ALA A 43 -20.39 16.61 1.46
CA ALA A 43 -19.56 17.49 2.28
C ALA A 43 -18.08 17.47 1.86
N VAL A 44 -17.52 16.27 1.59
CA VAL A 44 -16.13 16.12 1.14
C VAL A 44 -15.94 16.69 -0.28
N ALA A 45 -16.86 16.47 -1.19
CA ALA A 45 -16.78 17.03 -2.54
C ALA A 45 -16.83 18.57 -2.52
N GLU A 46 -17.68 19.17 -1.66
CA GLU A 46 -17.73 20.62 -1.44
C GLU A 46 -16.41 21.13 -0.86
N GLU A 47 -15.87 20.49 0.20
CA GLU A 47 -14.57 20.80 0.81
C GLU A 47 -13.45 20.80 -0.23
N MET A 48 -13.42 19.78 -1.07
CA MET A 48 -12.38 19.59 -2.09
C MET A 48 -12.68 20.31 -3.41
N SER A 49 -13.78 21.05 -3.52
CA SER A 49 -14.22 21.70 -4.77
C SER A 49 -14.31 20.70 -5.94
N ILE A 50 -14.90 19.53 -5.72
CA ILE A 50 -15.21 18.53 -6.73
C ILE A 50 -16.66 18.72 -7.19
N PRO A 51 -16.93 18.92 -8.51
CA PRO A 51 -18.23 19.35 -8.98
C PRO A 51 -19.35 18.31 -8.85
N PHE A 52 -19.02 17.01 -8.94
CA PHE A 52 -20.00 15.94 -8.81
C PHE A 52 -19.79 15.14 -7.52
N ALA A 53 -20.90 14.89 -6.80
CA ALA A 53 -20.94 13.99 -5.65
C ALA A 53 -22.10 13.00 -5.80
N GLY A 54 -21.84 11.70 -5.63
CA GLY A 54 -22.86 10.67 -5.83
C GLY A 54 -22.61 9.41 -5.00
N THR A 55 -23.58 8.48 -5.07
CA THR A 55 -23.49 7.17 -4.42
C THR A 55 -23.60 6.00 -5.41
N ASP A 56 -23.87 6.29 -6.67
CA ASP A 56 -23.99 5.33 -7.76
C ASP A 56 -22.72 5.40 -8.62
N TRP A 57 -21.85 4.37 -8.50
CA TRP A 57 -20.58 4.32 -9.21
C TRP A 57 -20.76 4.14 -10.72
N GLU A 58 -21.58 3.18 -11.14
CA GLU A 58 -21.82 2.88 -12.56
C GLU A 58 -22.54 4.04 -13.27
N GLY A 59 -23.52 4.65 -12.58
CA GLY A 59 -24.19 5.84 -13.05
C GLY A 59 -23.21 7.01 -13.24
N ALA A 60 -22.27 7.21 -12.31
CA ALA A 60 -21.24 8.24 -12.41
C ALA A 60 -20.27 7.99 -13.58
N LEU A 61 -19.80 6.75 -13.78
CA LEU A 61 -18.98 6.36 -14.93
C LEU A 61 -19.70 6.66 -16.26
N SER A 62 -20.96 6.28 -16.38
CA SER A 62 -21.77 6.48 -17.58
C SER A 62 -22.04 7.96 -17.88
N GLN A 63 -22.31 8.75 -16.84
CA GLN A 63 -22.64 10.18 -16.95
C GLN A 63 -21.43 11.05 -17.23
N LEU A 64 -20.31 10.82 -16.50
CA LEU A 64 -19.14 11.70 -16.50
C LEU A 64 -18.09 11.28 -17.52
N LYS A 65 -18.04 10.00 -17.88
CA LYS A 65 -17.10 9.39 -18.85
C LYS A 65 -15.65 9.82 -18.60
N PRO A 66 -15.10 9.57 -17.41
CA PRO A 66 -13.73 10.00 -17.07
C PRO A 66 -12.70 9.22 -17.87
N ASP A 67 -11.50 9.80 -18.08
CA ASP A 67 -10.36 9.12 -18.69
C ASP A 67 -9.75 8.10 -17.73
N LEU A 68 -9.79 8.41 -16.42
CA LEU A 68 -9.27 7.53 -15.39
C LEU A 68 -10.11 7.58 -14.11
N VAL A 69 -9.92 6.57 -13.26
CA VAL A 69 -10.56 6.48 -11.95
C VAL A 69 -9.55 6.24 -10.85
N ALA A 70 -9.84 6.69 -9.63
CA ALA A 70 -9.10 6.33 -8.43
C ALA A 70 -10.01 5.61 -7.43
N LEU A 71 -9.56 4.46 -6.90
CA LEU A 71 -10.27 3.70 -5.87
C LEU A 71 -9.52 3.82 -4.54
N GLY A 72 -10.19 4.41 -3.54
CA GLY A 72 -9.70 4.60 -2.17
C GLY A 72 -10.70 4.10 -1.12
N THR A 73 -11.46 3.05 -1.46
CA THR A 73 -12.36 2.31 -0.56
C THR A 73 -11.62 1.15 0.11
N PRO A 74 -12.20 0.43 1.09
CA PRO A 74 -11.63 -0.84 1.55
C PRO A 74 -11.50 -1.87 0.42
N GLY A 75 -10.44 -2.69 0.46
CA GLY A 75 -10.09 -3.64 -0.63
C GLY A 75 -11.21 -4.61 -1.04
N GLY A 76 -12.07 -5.03 -0.10
CA GLY A 76 -13.23 -5.87 -0.40
C GLY A 76 -14.35 -5.17 -1.18
N ALA A 77 -14.30 -3.84 -1.28
CA ALA A 77 -15.23 -3.06 -2.11
C ALA A 77 -14.64 -2.70 -3.48
N HIS A 78 -13.43 -3.16 -3.78
CA HIS A 78 -12.77 -2.79 -5.04
C HIS A 78 -13.26 -3.62 -6.23
N TYR A 79 -13.53 -4.92 -6.05
CA TYR A 79 -13.69 -5.86 -7.16
C TYR A 79 -14.77 -5.43 -8.17
N ASP A 80 -16.01 -5.18 -7.75
CA ASP A 80 -17.10 -4.79 -8.64
C ASP A 80 -16.83 -3.40 -9.27
N ALA A 81 -16.29 -2.46 -8.48
CA ALA A 81 -15.93 -1.12 -8.97
C ALA A 81 -14.78 -1.16 -10.00
N LEU A 82 -13.82 -2.09 -9.85
CA LEU A 82 -12.77 -2.33 -10.84
C LEU A 82 -13.34 -2.91 -12.14
N LEU A 83 -14.25 -3.89 -12.04
CA LEU A 83 -14.86 -4.48 -13.23
C LEU A 83 -15.62 -3.45 -14.05
N SER A 84 -16.51 -2.66 -13.43
CA SER A 84 -17.25 -1.62 -14.13
C SER A 84 -16.35 -0.50 -14.68
N SER A 85 -15.23 -0.20 -14.02
CA SER A 85 -14.24 0.76 -14.53
C SER A 85 -13.48 0.23 -15.75
N ILE A 86 -13.14 -1.07 -15.77
CA ILE A 86 -12.53 -1.75 -16.92
C ILE A 86 -13.49 -1.77 -18.10
N GLU A 87 -14.77 -2.10 -17.87
CA GLU A 87 -15.81 -2.09 -18.90
C GLU A 87 -16.03 -0.70 -19.49
N ALA A 88 -15.92 0.36 -18.67
CA ALA A 88 -15.98 1.73 -19.12
C ALA A 88 -14.72 2.19 -19.89
N GLY A 89 -13.67 1.37 -19.93
CA GLY A 89 -12.39 1.69 -20.61
C GLY A 89 -11.52 2.72 -19.89
N CYS A 90 -11.77 2.96 -18.60
CA CYS A 90 -10.99 3.92 -17.81
C CYS A 90 -9.63 3.37 -17.43
N HIS A 91 -8.58 4.20 -17.42
CA HIS A 91 -7.33 3.90 -16.70
C HIS A 91 -7.59 3.88 -15.19
N ILE A 92 -6.87 3.06 -14.40
CA ILE A 92 -7.23 2.84 -13.00
C ILE A 92 -6.03 3.03 -12.07
N TYR A 93 -6.21 3.92 -11.08
CA TYR A 93 -5.34 4.06 -9.91
C TYR A 93 -6.06 3.45 -8.71
N CYS A 94 -5.54 2.36 -8.13
CA CYS A 94 -6.20 1.64 -7.06
C CYS A 94 -5.35 1.54 -5.80
N ASP A 95 -5.95 1.84 -4.63
CA ASP A 95 -5.29 1.64 -3.34
C ASP A 95 -5.05 0.14 -3.05
N LYS A 96 -4.19 -0.13 -2.08
CA LYS A 96 -3.92 -1.49 -1.59
C LYS A 96 -4.89 -1.87 -0.44
N PRO A 97 -5.21 -3.17 -0.27
CA PRO A 97 -4.93 -4.25 -1.21
C PRO A 97 -5.75 -4.10 -2.49
N LEU A 98 -5.30 -4.73 -3.59
CA LEU A 98 -5.99 -4.59 -4.88
C LEU A 98 -7.44 -5.08 -4.79
N THR A 99 -7.64 -6.26 -4.17
CA THR A 99 -8.94 -6.82 -3.79
C THR A 99 -8.79 -7.60 -2.48
N ALA A 100 -9.85 -8.22 -1.97
CA ALA A 100 -9.77 -9.02 -0.76
C ALA A 100 -9.08 -10.39 -0.97
N TYR A 101 -9.15 -10.94 -2.21
CA TYR A 101 -8.70 -12.30 -2.54
C TYR A 101 -7.85 -12.34 -3.82
N ALA A 102 -6.90 -13.27 -3.87
CA ALA A 102 -5.99 -13.41 -5.02
C ALA A 102 -6.72 -13.75 -6.32
N SER A 103 -7.81 -14.55 -6.25
CA SER A 103 -8.62 -14.89 -7.44
C SER A 103 -9.27 -13.66 -8.08
N GLU A 104 -9.76 -12.72 -7.28
CA GLU A 104 -10.32 -11.45 -7.74
C GLU A 104 -9.22 -10.54 -8.33
N SER A 105 -8.08 -10.44 -7.64
CA SER A 105 -6.92 -9.66 -8.12
C SER A 105 -6.41 -10.17 -9.46
N LYS A 106 -6.37 -11.50 -9.65
CA LYS A 106 -6.02 -12.13 -10.93
C LYS A 106 -7.00 -11.77 -12.04
N ASP A 107 -8.28 -11.90 -11.76
CA ASP A 107 -9.35 -11.63 -12.73
C ASP A 107 -9.33 -10.18 -13.21
N VAL A 108 -9.20 -9.19 -12.29
CA VAL A 108 -9.11 -7.78 -12.67
C VAL A 108 -7.81 -7.47 -13.42
N TYR A 109 -6.68 -8.12 -13.06
CA TYR A 109 -5.45 -7.99 -13.82
C TYR A 109 -5.63 -8.49 -15.27
N GLU A 110 -6.13 -9.71 -15.46
CA GLU A 110 -6.32 -10.31 -16.78
C GLU A 110 -7.29 -9.47 -17.65
N LYS A 111 -8.39 -9.00 -17.08
CA LYS A 111 -9.37 -8.15 -17.76
C LYS A 111 -8.80 -6.77 -18.11
N SER A 112 -8.04 -6.15 -17.22
CA SER A 112 -7.40 -4.86 -17.51
C SER A 112 -6.37 -4.95 -18.64
N GLN A 113 -5.61 -6.07 -18.69
CA GLN A 113 -4.71 -6.35 -19.82
C GLN A 113 -5.47 -6.53 -21.13
N ALA A 114 -6.57 -7.29 -21.12
CA ALA A 114 -7.40 -7.51 -22.30
C ALA A 114 -8.05 -6.21 -22.81
N ALA A 115 -8.40 -5.30 -21.92
CA ALA A 115 -8.95 -3.98 -22.25
C ALA A 115 -7.88 -2.98 -22.71
N GLY A 116 -6.59 -3.28 -22.54
CA GLY A 116 -5.48 -2.40 -22.93
C GLY A 116 -5.37 -1.11 -22.12
N ILE A 117 -5.97 -1.07 -20.92
CA ILE A 117 -5.91 0.10 -20.04
C ILE A 117 -4.65 0.10 -19.17
N LYS A 118 -4.20 1.28 -18.77
CA LYS A 118 -3.12 1.44 -17.79
C LYS A 118 -3.66 1.28 -16.38
N THR A 119 -2.86 0.66 -15.49
CA THR A 119 -3.25 0.44 -14.10
C THR A 119 -2.11 0.78 -13.16
N ALA A 120 -2.41 1.45 -12.04
CA ALA A 120 -1.47 1.71 -10.96
C ALA A 120 -1.97 1.09 -9.64
N PHE A 121 -1.08 0.46 -8.90
CA PHE A 121 -1.34 -0.16 -7.61
C PHE A 121 -0.61 0.59 -6.50
N ALA A 122 -1.34 1.17 -5.55
CA ALA A 122 -0.80 2.14 -4.60
C ALA A 122 -0.16 1.51 -3.33
N ALA A 123 0.67 0.48 -3.49
CA ALA A 123 1.60 0.07 -2.42
C ALA A 123 2.83 1.00 -2.40
N SER A 124 2.61 2.29 -2.25
CA SER A 124 3.48 3.39 -2.64
C SER A 124 4.65 3.72 -1.70
N PHE A 125 4.81 3.03 -0.57
CA PHE A 125 5.91 3.32 0.37
C PHE A 125 7.31 2.97 -0.19
N CYS A 126 7.37 2.28 -1.31
CA CYS A 126 8.63 2.14 -2.07
C CYS A 126 9.21 3.48 -2.58
N TYR A 127 8.43 4.56 -2.54
CA TYR A 127 8.88 5.92 -2.85
C TYR A 127 9.40 6.72 -1.65
N GLN A 128 9.51 6.11 -0.46
CA GLN A 128 10.17 6.75 0.68
C GLN A 128 11.59 7.19 0.31
N PRO A 129 12.03 8.40 0.67
CA PRO A 129 13.36 8.92 0.31
C PRO A 129 14.51 7.97 0.68
N HIS A 130 14.42 7.32 1.84
CA HIS A 130 15.45 6.37 2.28
C HIS A 130 15.36 5.01 1.59
N ALA A 131 14.17 4.58 1.13
CA ALA A 131 14.02 3.40 0.28
C ALA A 131 14.65 3.65 -1.10
N LEU A 132 14.44 4.84 -1.70
CA LEU A 132 15.07 5.23 -2.96
C LEU A 132 16.59 5.37 -2.81
N LEU A 133 17.07 5.90 -1.68
CA LEU A 133 18.49 5.94 -1.38
C LEU A 133 19.08 4.54 -1.25
N ALA A 134 18.39 3.63 -0.55
CA ALA A 134 18.82 2.23 -0.44
C ALA A 134 18.88 1.56 -1.82
N GLN A 135 17.88 1.81 -2.69
CA GLN A 135 17.89 1.33 -4.07
C GLN A 135 19.16 1.82 -4.81
N GLN A 136 19.45 3.12 -4.77
CA GLN A 136 20.66 3.67 -5.40
C GLN A 136 21.94 3.03 -4.87
N LEU A 137 22.06 2.85 -3.55
CA LEU A 137 23.24 2.23 -2.93
C LEU A 137 23.40 0.76 -3.38
N VAL A 138 22.31 0.00 -3.44
CA VAL A 138 22.32 -1.39 -3.92
C VAL A 138 22.70 -1.46 -5.40
N GLU A 139 22.11 -0.61 -6.24
CA GLU A 139 22.41 -0.52 -7.68
C GLU A 139 23.87 -0.12 -7.94
N GLN A 140 24.45 0.74 -7.11
CA GLN A 140 25.85 1.15 -7.17
C GLN A 140 26.82 0.08 -6.62
N GLY A 141 26.31 -1.04 -6.09
CA GLY A 141 27.10 -2.11 -5.52
C GLY A 141 27.68 -1.79 -4.13
N ALA A 142 27.15 -0.81 -3.41
CA ALA A 142 27.66 -0.37 -2.11
C ALA A 142 27.64 -1.46 -1.04
N ILE A 143 26.74 -2.47 -1.15
CA ILE A 143 26.70 -3.61 -0.25
C ILE A 143 27.30 -4.89 -0.84
N GLY A 144 27.83 -4.85 -2.07
CA GLY A 144 28.22 -6.04 -2.83
C GLY A 144 27.00 -6.83 -3.30
N GLU A 145 27.07 -8.18 -3.28
CA GLU A 145 25.93 -9.04 -3.63
C GLU A 145 24.90 -9.03 -2.49
N PRO A 146 23.65 -8.61 -2.71
CA PRO A 146 22.56 -8.70 -1.72
C PRO A 146 22.33 -10.18 -1.33
N GLN A 147 22.23 -10.47 -0.04
CA GLN A 147 22.09 -11.83 0.50
C GLN A 147 20.82 -12.01 1.33
N GLU A 148 20.49 -11.01 2.16
CA GLU A 148 19.38 -11.08 3.09
C GLU A 148 18.73 -9.72 3.27
N VAL A 149 17.41 -9.70 3.55
CA VAL A 149 16.67 -8.50 3.94
C VAL A 149 15.73 -8.82 5.10
N GLU A 150 15.66 -7.92 6.07
CA GLU A 150 14.79 -8.05 7.23
C GLU A 150 13.89 -6.82 7.39
N PHE A 151 12.61 -7.05 7.63
CA PHE A 151 11.62 -6.05 7.99
C PHE A 151 11.01 -6.42 9.33
N ILE A 152 11.39 -5.72 10.38
CA ILE A 152 10.90 -5.97 11.74
C ILE A 152 10.06 -4.79 12.20
N SER A 153 8.85 -5.05 12.66
CA SER A 153 8.01 -4.01 13.25
C SER A 153 7.12 -4.55 14.37
N HIS A 154 6.85 -3.69 15.35
CA HIS A 154 5.95 -3.97 16.44
C HIS A 154 5.10 -2.72 16.72
N TYR A 155 3.78 -2.88 16.67
CA TYR A 155 2.84 -1.84 17.05
C TYR A 155 2.22 -2.19 18.40
N ASP A 156 2.01 -1.18 19.20
CA ASP A 156 1.27 -1.28 20.46
C ASP A 156 -0.14 -0.73 20.25
N LEU A 157 -0.90 -1.44 19.38
CA LEU A 157 -2.27 -1.03 19.08
C LEU A 157 -3.17 -1.27 20.26
N ASN A 158 -4.05 -0.33 20.53
CA ASN A 158 -5.09 -0.47 21.53
C ASN A 158 -6.01 -1.65 21.18
N PRO A 159 -6.11 -2.71 22.02
CA PRO A 159 -7.01 -3.84 21.77
C PRO A 159 -8.50 -3.45 21.78
N LEU A 160 -8.85 -2.25 22.27
CA LEU A 160 -10.21 -1.70 22.26
C LEU A 160 -10.50 -0.79 21.06
N ILE A 161 -9.65 -0.85 20.03
CA ILE A 161 -9.87 -0.08 18.80
C ILE A 161 -11.23 -0.46 18.17
N PRO A 162 -12.10 0.51 17.84
CA PRO A 162 -13.44 0.22 17.33
C PRO A 162 -13.45 -0.66 16.08
N PHE A 163 -14.44 -1.56 16.03
CA PHE A 163 -14.65 -2.48 14.93
C PHE A 163 -14.86 -1.75 13.60
N GLY A 164 -14.22 -2.24 12.56
CA GLY A 164 -14.34 -1.68 11.21
C GLY A 164 -13.78 -2.63 10.15
N TRP A 165 -13.66 -2.16 8.92
CA TRP A 165 -13.20 -2.95 7.76
C TRP A 165 -11.86 -3.66 8.00
N SER A 166 -10.95 -3.04 8.76
CA SER A 166 -9.61 -3.61 9.03
C SER A 166 -9.63 -4.88 9.91
N HIS A 167 -10.77 -5.19 10.53
CA HIS A 167 -10.99 -6.38 11.34
C HIS A 167 -11.56 -7.55 10.53
N ARG A 168 -11.83 -7.34 9.24
CA ARG A 168 -12.51 -8.29 8.36
C ARG A 168 -11.69 -8.62 7.13
N ILE A 169 -11.38 -9.91 6.93
CA ILE A 169 -10.62 -10.38 5.75
C ILE A 169 -11.39 -10.09 4.46
N ASP A 170 -12.69 -10.32 4.44
CA ASP A 170 -13.54 -10.09 3.26
C ASP A 170 -13.63 -8.62 2.84
N LEU A 171 -13.28 -7.69 3.73
CA LEU A 171 -13.15 -6.26 3.42
C LEU A 171 -11.71 -5.82 3.12
N GLY A 172 -10.78 -6.77 2.95
CA GLY A 172 -9.37 -6.47 2.73
C GLY A 172 -8.62 -6.05 3.99
N GLY A 173 -9.13 -6.42 5.17
CA GLY A 173 -8.51 -6.14 6.47
C GLY A 173 -7.28 -7.02 6.75
N GLY A 174 -6.74 -6.84 7.95
CA GLY A 174 -5.54 -7.53 8.43
C GLY A 174 -4.25 -6.79 8.18
N ARG A 175 -3.21 -7.20 8.91
CA ARG A 175 -1.89 -6.59 8.83
C ARG A 175 -1.11 -7.02 7.59
N LEU A 176 -1.41 -8.16 7.01
CA LEU A 176 -0.84 -8.54 5.72
C LEU A 176 -1.30 -7.57 4.63
N SER A 177 -2.58 -7.30 4.53
CA SER A 177 -3.14 -6.36 3.55
C SER A 177 -2.68 -4.92 3.79
N ASN A 178 -2.45 -4.52 5.04
CA ASN A 178 -2.11 -3.13 5.38
C ASN A 178 -0.59 -2.89 5.51
N ASN A 179 0.12 -3.75 6.26
CA ASN A 179 1.51 -3.55 6.64
C ASN A 179 2.48 -4.29 5.70
N PHE A 180 2.24 -5.58 5.44
CA PHE A 180 3.12 -6.42 4.63
C PHE A 180 3.22 -5.93 3.18
N THR A 181 2.13 -5.47 2.57
CA THR A 181 2.12 -4.92 1.20
C THR A 181 3.16 -3.81 1.01
N HIS A 182 3.27 -2.89 1.97
CA HIS A 182 4.26 -1.82 1.91
C HIS A 182 5.69 -2.33 2.07
N LYS A 183 5.92 -3.28 2.99
CA LYS A 183 7.24 -3.89 3.19
C LYS A 183 7.71 -4.64 1.95
N LEU A 184 6.81 -5.43 1.35
CA LEU A 184 7.11 -6.16 0.12
C LEU A 184 7.42 -5.20 -1.04
N SER A 185 6.65 -4.09 -1.17
CA SER A 185 6.90 -3.09 -2.20
C SER A 185 8.30 -2.45 -2.07
N ILE A 186 8.72 -2.14 -0.84
CA ILE A 186 10.06 -1.60 -0.56
C ILE A 186 11.14 -2.63 -0.91
N ALA A 187 10.99 -3.88 -0.45
CA ALA A 187 11.95 -4.94 -0.73
C ALA A 187 12.17 -5.17 -2.22
N LEU A 188 11.07 -5.26 -2.99
CA LEU A 188 11.13 -5.46 -4.44
C LEU A 188 11.72 -4.25 -5.16
N ARG A 189 11.41 -3.03 -4.73
CA ARG A 189 11.99 -1.81 -5.30
C ARG A 189 13.49 -1.72 -5.07
N VAL A 190 13.92 -1.88 -3.82
CA VAL A 190 15.35 -1.75 -3.45
C VAL A 190 16.21 -2.81 -4.13
N LEU A 191 15.71 -4.05 -4.24
CA LEU A 191 16.44 -5.15 -4.89
C LEU A 191 16.28 -5.15 -6.42
N GLY A 192 15.37 -4.34 -6.96
CA GLY A 192 15.02 -4.35 -8.40
C GLY A 192 14.53 -5.72 -8.86
N GLY A 193 13.83 -6.46 -7.99
CA GLY A 193 13.62 -7.88 -8.12
C GLY A 193 12.17 -8.32 -8.18
N LYS A 194 11.96 -9.63 -8.24
CA LYS A 194 10.65 -10.28 -8.19
C LYS A 194 10.56 -11.30 -7.07
N LEU A 195 9.38 -11.43 -6.49
CA LEU A 195 9.09 -12.47 -5.51
C LEU A 195 9.04 -13.84 -6.21
N LEU A 196 9.85 -14.81 -5.75
CA LEU A 196 9.87 -16.17 -6.29
C LEU A 196 8.94 -17.10 -5.52
N ARG A 197 9.04 -17.07 -4.20
CA ARG A 197 8.27 -17.93 -3.31
C ARG A 197 8.15 -17.32 -1.92
N ILE A 198 7.14 -17.72 -1.19
CA ILE A 198 6.86 -17.24 0.15
C ILE A 198 6.34 -18.36 1.04
N ASN A 199 6.61 -18.24 2.34
CA ASN A 199 6.04 -19.05 3.40
C ASN A 199 5.80 -18.16 4.62
N GLY A 200 4.80 -18.48 5.44
CA GLY A 200 4.58 -17.72 6.66
C GLY A 200 3.43 -18.24 7.49
N GLU A 201 3.20 -17.54 8.57
CA GLU A 201 2.12 -17.81 9.52
C GLU A 201 1.53 -16.50 10.02
N THR A 202 0.28 -16.54 10.40
CA THR A 202 -0.46 -15.43 10.99
C THR A 202 -0.89 -15.73 12.40
N ARG A 203 -1.13 -14.67 13.17
CA ARG A 203 -1.76 -14.77 14.49
C ARG A 203 -2.81 -13.70 14.63
N ASN A 204 -4.02 -14.10 15.00
CA ASN A 204 -5.07 -13.18 15.39
C ASN A 204 -4.96 -12.89 16.90
N ASP A 205 -4.33 -11.77 17.23
CA ASP A 205 -4.14 -11.32 18.62
C ASP A 205 -5.37 -10.58 19.17
N MET A 206 -6.36 -10.29 18.33
CA MET A 206 -7.57 -9.53 18.66
C MET A 206 -8.81 -10.31 18.19
N HIS A 207 -9.43 -11.07 19.07
CA HIS A 207 -10.54 -11.98 18.71
C HIS A 207 -11.89 -11.28 18.57
N VAL A 208 -12.06 -10.15 19.25
CA VAL A 208 -13.27 -9.31 19.21
C VAL A 208 -12.88 -7.85 19.27
N ALA A 209 -13.71 -6.98 18.69
CA ALA A 209 -13.53 -5.54 18.77
C ALA A 209 -14.86 -4.84 19.11
N PRO A 210 -14.84 -3.72 19.85
CA PRO A 210 -16.05 -3.00 20.25
C PRO A 210 -16.68 -2.28 19.06
N VAL A 211 -18.01 -2.26 18.99
CA VAL A 211 -18.76 -1.53 17.97
C VAL A 211 -19.04 -0.12 18.48
N VAL A 212 -18.56 0.87 17.74
CA VAL A 212 -18.77 2.29 18.01
C VAL A 212 -19.25 2.95 16.74
N ASP A 213 -20.39 3.67 16.83
CA ASP A 213 -20.98 4.37 15.70
C ASP A 213 -20.33 5.76 15.46
N GLY A 214 -20.51 6.31 14.26
CA GLY A 214 -20.13 7.68 13.93
C GLY A 214 -18.67 7.92 13.57
N ILE A 215 -17.86 6.87 13.41
CA ILE A 215 -16.46 6.99 12.99
C ILE A 215 -16.39 7.06 11.46
N HIS A 216 -15.95 8.19 10.93
CA HIS A 216 -15.83 8.41 9.48
C HIS A 216 -14.39 8.32 8.96
N ASP A 217 -13.39 8.73 9.77
CA ASP A 217 -11.96 8.54 9.45
C ASP A 217 -11.39 7.41 10.32
N PHE A 218 -10.93 6.34 9.68
CA PHE A 218 -10.38 5.19 10.40
C PHE A 218 -9.10 5.51 11.19
N ARG A 219 -8.40 6.60 10.88
CA ARG A 219 -7.19 7.04 11.60
C ARG A 219 -7.53 7.62 12.97
N GLU A 220 -8.75 8.13 13.13
CA GLU A 220 -9.22 8.74 14.38
C GLU A 220 -9.85 7.71 15.33
N ARG A 221 -10.02 6.46 14.89
CA ARG A 221 -10.76 5.45 15.66
C ARG A 221 -10.19 5.16 17.04
N ASP A 222 -8.87 5.34 17.26
CA ASP A 222 -8.26 5.20 18.59
C ASP A 222 -8.83 6.21 19.60
N ASN A 223 -9.28 7.37 19.13
CA ASN A 223 -9.92 8.41 19.95
C ASN A 223 -11.32 8.00 20.43
N TYR A 224 -11.90 6.99 19.81
CA TYR A 224 -13.23 6.47 20.10
C TYR A 224 -13.19 5.10 20.82
N ALA A 225 -12.02 4.68 21.29
CA ALA A 225 -11.90 3.44 22.04
C ALA A 225 -12.76 3.55 23.33
N PRO A 226 -13.73 2.64 23.54
CA PRO A 226 -14.62 2.73 24.69
C PRO A 226 -13.90 2.30 25.97
N ASP A 227 -14.49 2.66 27.10
CA ASP A 227 -14.07 2.20 28.41
C ASP A 227 -15.06 1.13 28.91
N PRO A 228 -14.73 -0.18 28.84
CA PRO A 228 -15.64 -1.25 29.24
C PRO A 228 -16.05 -1.22 30.71
N GLU A 229 -15.29 -0.55 31.58
CA GLU A 229 -15.63 -0.40 32.99
C GLU A 229 -16.78 0.60 33.19
N ASN A 230 -16.87 1.60 32.32
CA ASN A 230 -17.89 2.65 32.38
C ASN A 230 -19.06 2.46 31.41
N ASP A 231 -18.92 1.56 30.42
CA ASP A 231 -19.97 1.23 29.44
C ASP A 231 -20.18 -0.29 29.35
N PRO A 232 -21.01 -0.87 30.22
CA PRO A 232 -21.25 -2.32 30.25
C PRO A 232 -22.08 -2.84 29.08
N ASP A 233 -22.73 -1.98 28.31
CA ASP A 233 -23.62 -2.32 27.18
C ASP A 233 -22.91 -2.32 25.82
N ILE A 234 -21.57 -2.22 25.78
CA ILE A 234 -20.78 -2.28 24.56
C ILE A 234 -21.10 -3.55 23.78
N LYS A 235 -21.41 -3.41 22.51
CA LYS A 235 -21.52 -4.52 21.57
C LYS A 235 -20.13 -4.90 21.06
N TRP A 236 -19.90 -6.19 20.92
CA TRP A 236 -18.64 -6.74 20.41
C TRP A 236 -18.88 -7.54 19.14
N GLU A 237 -18.03 -7.35 18.14
CA GLU A 237 -18.04 -8.13 16.91
C GLU A 237 -16.78 -9.00 16.80
N PRO A 238 -16.89 -10.21 16.24
CA PRO A 238 -15.74 -11.08 16.02
C PRO A 238 -14.79 -10.49 14.97
N VAL A 239 -13.48 -10.66 15.22
CA VAL A 239 -12.39 -10.27 14.32
C VAL A 239 -11.83 -11.54 13.69
N ASP A 240 -11.86 -11.63 12.36
CA ASP A 240 -11.26 -12.73 11.59
C ASP A 240 -9.90 -12.40 10.97
N ALA A 241 -9.55 -11.12 10.91
CA ALA A 241 -8.30 -10.63 10.33
C ALA A 241 -7.11 -10.81 11.29
N GLU A 242 -5.93 -11.11 10.74
CA GLU A 242 -4.68 -11.22 11.47
C GLU A 242 -4.13 -9.85 11.91
N TYR A 243 -3.57 -9.82 13.14
CA TYR A 243 -2.89 -8.64 13.68
C TYR A 243 -1.38 -8.82 13.82
N SER A 244 -0.89 -10.05 13.70
CA SER A 244 0.54 -10.36 13.66
C SER A 244 0.85 -11.38 12.59
N TYR A 245 2.07 -11.33 12.05
CA TYR A 245 2.54 -12.32 11.09
C TYR A 245 4.07 -12.47 11.14
N THR A 246 4.54 -13.62 10.68
CA THR A 246 5.93 -13.88 10.34
C THR A 246 5.96 -14.55 8.98
N ALA A 247 6.68 -13.98 8.03
CA ALA A 247 6.81 -14.52 6.69
C ALA A 247 8.26 -14.53 6.24
N MET A 248 8.65 -15.58 5.51
CA MET A 248 9.92 -15.72 4.84
C MET A 248 9.69 -15.79 3.34
N ALA A 249 10.54 -15.13 2.58
CA ALA A 249 10.44 -15.12 1.12
C ALA A 249 11.80 -15.31 0.46
N ALA A 250 11.78 -15.72 -0.81
CA ALA A 250 12.91 -15.66 -1.70
C ALA A 250 12.62 -14.64 -2.80
N ILE A 251 13.51 -13.65 -2.93
CA ILE A 251 13.41 -12.58 -3.91
C ILE A 251 14.54 -12.71 -4.90
N GLN A 252 14.25 -12.79 -6.21
CA GLN A 252 15.24 -12.77 -7.27
C GLN A 252 15.56 -11.32 -7.63
N PRO A 253 16.78 -10.81 -7.38
CA PRO A 253 17.19 -9.49 -7.87
C PRO A 253 17.16 -9.41 -9.40
N SER A 254 17.12 -8.19 -9.96
CA SER A 254 17.04 -7.97 -11.40
C SER A 254 18.24 -8.52 -12.21
N ALA A 255 19.41 -8.70 -11.59
CA ALA A 255 20.58 -9.24 -12.25
C ALA A 255 20.50 -10.78 -12.36
N GLU A 256 20.58 -11.31 -13.58
CA GLU A 256 20.36 -12.73 -13.91
C GLU A 256 21.28 -13.72 -13.18
N HIS A 257 22.46 -13.30 -12.73
CA HIS A 257 23.46 -14.16 -12.11
C HIS A 257 23.48 -14.14 -10.58
N ARG A 258 22.59 -13.41 -9.94
CA ARG A 258 22.54 -13.32 -8.48
C ARG A 258 21.70 -14.43 -7.89
N MET A 259 22.16 -14.95 -6.78
CA MET A 259 21.36 -15.90 -5.99
C MET A 259 20.12 -15.19 -5.44
N PRO A 260 19.00 -15.92 -5.26
CA PRO A 260 17.86 -15.34 -4.57
C PRO A 260 18.23 -14.82 -3.18
N VAL A 261 17.71 -13.63 -2.86
CA VAL A 261 17.84 -12.99 -1.55
C VAL A 261 16.84 -13.60 -0.59
N SER A 262 17.29 -13.99 0.61
CA SER A 262 16.41 -14.40 1.69
C SER A 262 15.74 -13.18 2.32
N ALA A 263 14.43 -13.19 2.49
CA ALA A 263 13.70 -12.09 3.09
C ALA A 263 12.89 -12.54 4.31
N LEU A 264 12.99 -11.79 5.40
CA LEU A 264 12.17 -11.95 6.61
C LEU A 264 11.27 -10.75 6.78
N PHE A 265 9.96 -11.00 6.93
CA PHE A 265 8.97 -10.00 7.26
C PHE A 265 8.28 -10.37 8.57
N LYS A 266 8.45 -9.56 9.60
CA LYS A 266 7.82 -9.78 10.90
C LYS A 266 7.04 -8.57 11.35
N HIS A 267 5.86 -8.81 11.90
CA HIS A 267 5.02 -7.80 12.51
C HIS A 267 4.31 -8.33 13.75
N GLY A 268 4.37 -7.59 14.85
CA GLY A 268 3.54 -7.76 16.03
C GLY A 268 2.58 -6.58 16.15
N GLY A 269 1.25 -6.84 16.20
CA GLY A 269 0.24 -5.78 16.08
C GLY A 269 -0.20 -5.15 17.39
N VAL A 270 -0.36 -5.96 18.46
CA VAL A 270 -0.97 -5.52 19.71
C VAL A 270 -0.11 -5.79 20.96
N GLN A 271 1.15 -6.14 20.77
CA GLN A 271 2.06 -6.40 21.88
C GLN A 271 2.68 -5.10 22.39
N PRO A 272 2.77 -4.90 23.72
CA PRO A 272 3.51 -3.79 24.29
C PRO A 272 4.94 -3.74 23.74
N ARG A 273 5.38 -2.56 23.33
CA ARG A 273 6.75 -2.32 22.86
C ARG A 273 7.73 -2.31 24.01
N PHE A 274 8.84 -3.03 23.86
CA PHE A 274 9.97 -2.92 24.76
C PHE A 274 11.24 -2.70 23.94
N GLN A 275 11.72 -1.47 23.87
CA GLN A 275 13.03 -1.02 23.37
C GLN A 275 13.48 -1.47 21.97
N GLN A 276 12.69 -2.26 21.23
CA GLN A 276 13.02 -2.62 19.87
C GLN A 276 12.43 -1.57 18.92
N GLU A 277 13.27 -0.91 18.17
CA GLU A 277 12.86 -0.02 17.10
C GLU A 277 12.45 -0.82 15.88
N ASP A 278 11.48 -0.30 15.11
CA ASP A 278 11.15 -0.87 13.83
C ASP A 278 12.29 -0.60 12.85
N SER A 279 12.63 -1.58 12.01
CA SER A 279 13.74 -1.44 11.07
C SER A 279 13.51 -2.14 9.75
N VAL A 280 14.27 -1.69 8.77
CA VAL A 280 14.47 -2.33 7.48
C VAL A 280 15.97 -2.49 7.25
N ASP A 281 16.43 -3.74 7.13
CA ASP A 281 17.84 -4.07 7.04
C ASP A 281 18.14 -4.82 5.74
N PHE A 282 19.18 -4.40 5.00
CA PHE A 282 19.68 -5.10 3.82
C PHE A 282 21.12 -5.53 4.06
N TYR A 283 21.39 -6.83 3.95
CA TYR A 283 22.70 -7.41 4.14
C TYR A 283 23.27 -7.88 2.81
N GLY A 284 24.48 -7.45 2.51
CA GLY A 284 25.21 -7.86 1.33
C GLY A 284 26.57 -8.51 1.67
N SER A 285 27.31 -8.92 0.62
CA SER A 285 28.62 -9.55 0.77
C SER A 285 29.66 -8.61 1.38
N ASP A 286 29.55 -7.30 1.22
CA ASP A 286 30.58 -6.34 1.58
C ASP A 286 30.16 -5.34 2.65
N ALA A 287 28.86 -5.03 2.72
CA ALA A 287 28.31 -4.07 3.66
C ALA A 287 26.84 -4.39 3.99
N ALA A 288 26.29 -3.66 4.98
CA ALA A 288 24.88 -3.69 5.36
C ALA A 288 24.30 -2.27 5.40
N ILE A 289 23.02 -2.18 5.03
CA ILE A 289 22.20 -0.97 5.19
C ILE A 289 21.20 -1.24 6.31
N HIS A 290 21.06 -0.28 7.22
CA HIS A 290 20.02 -0.23 8.25
C HIS A 290 19.21 1.05 8.06
N ILE A 291 17.87 0.93 8.10
CA ILE A 291 16.97 2.07 7.99
C ILE A 291 15.96 2.01 9.13
N ASP A 292 15.86 3.08 9.91
CA ASP A 292 14.87 3.18 10.97
C ASP A 292 13.44 3.23 10.41
N GLY A 293 12.50 2.66 11.17
CA GLY A 293 11.08 2.68 10.88
C GLY A 293 10.59 1.47 10.08
N ALA A 294 9.32 1.13 10.29
CA ALA A 294 8.66 -0.05 9.70
C ALA A 294 8.61 -0.05 8.18
N TYR A 295 8.73 1.14 7.57
CA TYR A 295 8.59 1.37 6.12
C TYR A 295 9.72 2.25 5.57
N ALA A 296 10.92 2.09 6.10
CA ALA A 296 12.10 2.84 5.67
C ALA A 296 11.91 4.37 5.72
N GLN A 297 11.28 4.88 6.80
CA GLN A 297 11.13 6.32 6.99
C GLN A 297 12.47 7.02 7.30
N GLY A 298 13.45 6.28 7.80
CA GLY A 298 14.82 6.73 8.02
C GLY A 298 15.09 7.26 9.41
N PRO A 299 16.33 7.59 9.77
CA PRO A 299 17.51 7.69 8.90
C PRO A 299 18.08 6.35 8.39
N LEU A 300 18.91 6.45 7.36
CA LEU A 300 19.64 5.32 6.78
C LEU A 300 21.11 5.33 7.28
N PHE A 301 21.58 4.15 7.62
CA PHE A 301 22.97 3.91 7.99
C PHE A 301 23.58 2.82 7.12
N LEU A 302 24.82 3.01 6.72
CA LEU A 302 25.63 2.03 5.98
C LEU A 302 26.81 1.59 6.84
N LYS A 303 27.11 0.30 6.87
CA LYS A 303 28.27 -0.27 7.54
C LYS A 303 29.02 -1.22 6.65
N GLU A 304 30.24 -0.91 6.29
CA GLU A 304 31.19 -1.85 5.68
C GLU A 304 31.69 -2.90 6.70
N ARG A 305 32.17 -4.06 6.24
CA ARG A 305 32.60 -5.17 7.11
C ARG A 305 33.54 -4.77 8.26
N LYS A 306 34.45 -3.84 8.03
CA LYS A 306 35.47 -3.39 9.00
C LYS A 306 35.24 -1.96 9.50
N GLY A 307 34.11 -1.36 9.18
CA GLY A 307 33.79 0.02 9.53
C GLY A 307 32.79 0.14 10.69
N ASP A 308 32.54 1.37 11.08
CA ASP A 308 31.43 1.75 11.95
C ASP A 308 30.18 2.11 11.10
N TRP A 309 29.00 2.14 11.73
CA TRP A 309 27.80 2.65 11.11
C TRP A 309 27.95 4.12 10.75
N LYS A 310 27.71 4.47 9.50
CA LYS A 310 27.75 5.83 8.98
C LYS A 310 26.35 6.21 8.49
N ARG A 311 25.81 7.29 9.00
CA ARG A 311 24.57 7.86 8.48
C ARG A 311 24.79 8.38 7.06
N ILE A 312 23.88 8.05 6.17
CA ILE A 312 23.82 8.55 4.79
C ILE A 312 22.45 9.22 4.60
N ASP A 313 22.47 10.49 4.26
CA ASP A 313 21.23 11.22 4.00
C ASP A 313 20.94 11.28 2.48
N PRO A 314 19.66 11.30 2.06
CA PRO A 314 19.29 11.48 0.67
C PRO A 314 19.87 12.78 0.10
N SER A 315 20.48 12.71 -1.06
CA SER A 315 21.05 13.89 -1.71
C SER A 315 19.94 14.85 -2.19
N SER A 316 20.27 16.14 -2.34
CA SER A 316 19.34 17.12 -2.90
C SER A 316 18.90 16.74 -4.34
N GLN A 317 19.75 16.06 -5.09
CA GLN A 317 19.40 15.54 -6.41
C GLN A 317 18.33 14.44 -6.30
N LEU A 318 18.45 13.49 -5.37
CA LEU A 318 17.43 12.48 -5.15
C LEU A 318 16.12 13.12 -4.68
N LEU A 319 16.18 14.01 -3.69
CA LEU A 319 14.99 14.69 -3.18
C LEU A 319 14.26 15.51 -4.26
N SER A 320 14.97 16.06 -5.25
CA SER A 320 14.34 16.79 -6.35
C SER A 320 13.57 15.90 -7.33
N THR A 321 13.71 14.57 -7.27
CA THR A 321 12.97 13.63 -8.13
C THR A 321 11.60 13.22 -7.58
N ILE A 322 11.29 13.60 -6.34
CA ILE A 322 10.02 13.30 -5.66
C ILE A 322 9.32 14.60 -5.27
N PRO A 323 7.98 14.57 -5.02
CA PRO A 323 7.24 15.74 -4.58
C PRO A 323 7.76 16.31 -3.26
N ASP A 324 7.83 17.65 -3.15
CA ASP A 324 8.16 18.34 -1.90
C ASP A 324 6.90 18.46 -1.03
N ILE A 325 6.50 17.34 -0.42
CA ILE A 325 5.33 17.19 0.45
C ILE A 325 5.80 16.58 1.76
N GLU A 326 5.45 17.21 2.90
CA GLU A 326 5.88 16.78 4.21
C GLU A 326 5.23 15.44 4.63
N ASP A 327 3.93 15.27 4.37
CA ASP A 327 3.23 14.00 4.65
C ASP A 327 3.75 12.88 3.75
N ASP A 328 4.36 11.88 4.37
CA ASP A 328 4.97 10.74 3.68
C ASP A 328 4.00 10.00 2.78
N THR A 329 2.78 9.77 3.24
CA THR A 329 1.77 9.02 2.51
C THR A 329 1.31 9.81 1.29
N GLN A 330 1.02 11.09 1.47
CA GLN A 330 0.59 11.98 0.38
C GLN A 330 1.72 12.15 -0.65
N ARG A 331 2.97 12.33 -0.22
CA ARG A 331 4.14 12.42 -1.10
C ARG A 331 4.26 11.17 -1.99
N ASN A 332 4.16 10.00 -1.39
CA ASN A 332 4.32 8.73 -2.10
C ASN A 332 3.16 8.47 -3.08
N TRP A 333 1.93 8.78 -2.69
CA TRP A 333 0.78 8.72 -3.60
C TRP A 333 0.92 9.69 -4.77
N THR A 334 1.38 10.91 -4.50
CA THR A 334 1.60 11.93 -5.53
C THR A 334 2.70 11.51 -6.50
N GLN A 335 3.79 10.89 -6.01
CA GLN A 335 4.83 10.38 -6.89
C GLN A 335 4.30 9.28 -7.82
N LEU A 336 3.57 8.32 -7.27
CA LEU A 336 2.93 7.27 -8.07
C LEU A 336 1.95 7.84 -9.10
N ALA A 337 1.12 8.81 -8.70
CA ALA A 337 0.17 9.46 -9.60
C ALA A 337 0.86 10.19 -10.76
N ARG A 338 1.97 10.90 -10.50
CA ARG A 338 2.78 11.56 -11.54
C ARG A 338 3.34 10.56 -12.56
N GLU A 339 3.90 9.43 -12.09
CA GLU A 339 4.42 8.39 -12.98
C GLU A 339 3.31 7.71 -13.79
N PHE A 340 2.18 7.42 -13.17
CA PHE A 340 1.02 6.81 -13.82
C PHE A 340 0.42 7.74 -14.90
N VAL A 341 0.24 9.00 -14.58
CA VAL A 341 -0.30 9.99 -15.53
C VAL A 341 0.67 10.23 -16.70
N ALA A 342 1.96 10.29 -16.44
CA ALA A 342 2.99 10.40 -17.47
C ALA A 342 2.95 9.20 -18.44
N ASP A 343 2.78 7.98 -17.92
CA ASP A 343 2.62 6.78 -18.77
C ASP A 343 1.33 6.84 -19.62
N ILE A 344 0.20 7.32 -19.07
CA ILE A 344 -1.04 7.53 -19.85
C ILE A 344 -0.83 8.54 -20.96
N GLN A 345 -0.07 9.60 -20.70
CA GLN A 345 0.24 10.67 -21.69
C GLN A 345 1.27 10.27 -22.74
N GLY A 346 1.90 9.10 -22.59
CA GLY A 346 2.83 8.54 -23.58
C GLY A 346 4.30 8.77 -23.28
N ASP A 347 4.66 9.31 -22.10
CA ASP A 347 6.05 9.51 -21.69
C ASP A 347 6.76 8.17 -21.35
N GLY A 348 5.99 7.08 -21.27
CA GLY A 348 6.47 5.72 -21.07
C GLY A 348 6.38 5.23 -19.64
N TYR A 349 6.41 3.90 -19.47
CA TYR A 349 6.34 3.23 -18.19
C TYR A 349 7.65 3.35 -17.41
N SER A 350 7.59 3.90 -16.20
CA SER A 350 8.76 4.16 -15.33
C SER A 350 9.12 3.01 -14.37
N GLY A 351 8.33 1.92 -14.37
CA GLY A 351 8.51 0.80 -13.43
C GLY A 351 7.68 0.93 -12.14
N TYR A 352 6.64 1.76 -12.14
CA TYR A 352 5.69 1.82 -11.02
C TYR A 352 4.86 0.52 -10.91
N GLN A 353 4.29 0.28 -9.72
CA GLN A 353 3.51 -0.95 -9.47
C GLN A 353 2.16 -0.92 -10.16
N THR A 354 1.82 -2.03 -10.82
CA THR A 354 0.62 -2.25 -11.61
C THR A 354 -0.31 -3.28 -10.96
N PHE A 355 -1.43 -3.61 -11.59
CA PHE A 355 -2.31 -4.68 -11.14
C PHE A 355 -1.66 -6.07 -11.16
N LYS A 356 -0.62 -6.27 -11.98
CA LYS A 356 0.19 -7.50 -11.91
C LYS A 356 0.85 -7.63 -10.55
N ASP A 357 1.44 -6.54 -10.06
CA ASP A 357 2.07 -6.52 -8.73
C ASP A 357 1.02 -6.68 -7.63
N GLY A 358 -0.14 -6.02 -7.76
CA GLY A 358 -1.26 -6.17 -6.85
C GLY A 358 -1.76 -7.62 -6.75
N TRP A 359 -1.85 -8.32 -7.87
CA TRP A 359 -2.19 -9.75 -7.88
C TRP A 359 -1.12 -10.60 -7.18
N ILE A 360 0.17 -10.42 -7.52
CA ILE A 360 1.27 -11.16 -6.89
C ILE A 360 1.29 -10.91 -5.37
N PHE A 361 1.04 -9.68 -4.93
CA PHE A 361 0.99 -9.34 -3.51
C PHE A 361 -0.18 -10.03 -2.81
N GLN A 362 -1.34 -10.11 -3.47
CA GLN A 362 -2.50 -10.80 -2.90
C GLN A 362 -2.29 -12.32 -2.87
N GLU A 363 -1.64 -12.92 -3.88
CA GLU A 363 -1.22 -14.33 -3.84
C GLU A 363 -0.29 -14.60 -2.65
N ALA A 364 0.66 -13.69 -2.38
CA ALA A 364 1.55 -13.82 -1.23
C ALA A 364 0.78 -13.73 0.10
N ILE A 365 -0.17 -12.80 0.23
CA ILE A 365 -1.02 -12.66 1.40
C ILE A 365 -1.83 -13.94 1.66
N ASP A 366 -2.50 -14.45 0.62
CA ASP A 366 -3.32 -15.65 0.72
C ASP A 366 -2.46 -16.90 1.02
N ALA A 367 -1.23 -16.97 0.49
CA ALA A 367 -0.28 -18.04 0.80
C ALA A 367 0.14 -18.03 2.28
N ILE A 368 0.44 -16.86 2.84
CA ILE A 368 0.79 -16.71 4.26
C ILE A 368 -0.41 -17.08 5.15
N ARG A 369 -1.63 -16.64 4.79
CA ARG A 369 -2.86 -16.96 5.54
C ARG A 369 -3.17 -18.45 5.55
N ARG A 370 -2.90 -19.17 4.44
CA ARG A 370 -3.11 -20.63 4.38
C ARG A 370 -2.10 -21.42 5.21
N ALA A 371 -0.89 -20.89 5.39
CA ALA A 371 0.20 -21.54 6.14
C ALA A 371 0.55 -22.96 5.64
N ASP A 372 0.45 -23.19 4.31
CA ASP A 372 0.64 -24.51 3.69
C ASP A 372 2.12 -24.81 3.34
N GLY A 373 3.06 -24.04 3.88
CA GLY A 373 4.48 -24.13 3.58
C GLY A 373 4.90 -23.20 2.44
N TRP A 374 6.01 -23.53 1.76
CA TRP A 374 6.53 -22.70 0.67
C TRP A 374 5.62 -22.75 -0.56
N MET A 375 5.18 -21.58 -1.00
CA MET A 375 4.36 -21.40 -2.19
C MET A 375 5.16 -20.61 -3.24
N GLU A 376 5.24 -21.17 -4.46
CA GLU A 376 5.85 -20.48 -5.61
C GLU A 376 4.88 -19.38 -6.10
N MET A 377 5.46 -18.24 -6.48
CA MET A 377 4.68 -17.10 -7.00
C MET A 377 4.59 -17.14 -8.53
N PRO A 378 3.51 -16.59 -9.09
CA PRO A 378 3.25 -16.60 -10.54
C PRO A 378 4.31 -15.90 -11.38
#